data_5c435b785fc378ae0d0bc99fcfec5a7f
#
_entry.id   5c435b785fc378ae0d0bc99fcfec5a7f
#
_cell.length_a   1.000
_cell.length_b   1.000
_cell.length_c   1.000
_cell.angle_alpha   90.00
_cell.angle_beta   90.00
_cell.angle_gamma   90.00
#
_symmetry.space_group_name_H-M   'P 1'
#
loop_
_entity.id
_entity.type
_entity.pdbx_description
1 polymer ?
#
loop_
_entity_poly.entity_id
_entity_poly.type
_entity_poly.pdbx_seq_one_letter_code
_entity_poly.pdbx_strand_id
1 'polypeptide(L)'
;MHFNLLRQRLRSLGHDYGDFPAHAGLWEMAEKTTGDVLARMALVPRLLEARGLDATPPIQRRLEQAGDMASARVLDIILHDEIGHVGLGDRWFRYLCSERGREPESTYRDLLSRFKAPRPITPMNEAARLEAGFSAAELAALAEKV
;
A
#
# COMPACT_ATOMS: atom_id res chain seq x y z
N MET A 1 -9.21 12.66 0.63
CA MET A 1 -9.45 12.81 2.08
C MET A 1 -8.13 12.75 2.85
N HIS A 2 -7.28 11.73 2.72
CA HIS A 2 -6.01 11.49 3.45
C HIS A 2 -5.05 12.69 3.41
N PHE A 3 -4.82 13.27 2.21
CA PHE A 3 -3.98 14.45 2.07
C PHE A 3 -4.39 15.60 3.01
N ASN A 4 -5.68 15.89 3.10
CA ASN A 4 -6.18 16.98 3.94
C ASN A 4 -6.01 16.67 5.44
N LEU A 5 -6.22 15.42 5.87
CA LEU A 5 -5.99 14.99 7.25
C LEU A 5 -4.52 15.17 7.65
N LEU A 6 -3.61 14.67 6.81
CA LEU A 6 -2.17 14.81 7.04
C LEU A 6 -1.72 16.27 7.00
N ARG A 7 -2.19 17.07 6.03
CA ARG A 7 -1.84 18.49 5.92
C ARG A 7 -2.35 19.29 7.12
N GLN A 8 -3.60 19.06 7.57
CA GLN A 8 -4.13 19.71 8.77
C GLN A 8 -3.32 19.36 10.01
N ARG A 9 -2.92 18.08 10.14
CA ARG A 9 -2.05 17.67 11.24
C ARG A 9 -0.70 18.34 11.16
N LEU A 10 -0.07 18.39 10.00
CA LEU A 10 1.22 19.05 9.78
C LEU A 10 1.15 20.54 10.15
N ARG A 11 0.08 21.23 9.74
CA ARG A 11 -0.16 22.63 10.08
C ARG A 11 -0.29 22.87 11.59
N SER A 12 -0.93 21.95 12.29
CA SER A 12 -1.04 22.03 13.76
C SER A 12 0.30 21.86 14.48
N LEU A 13 1.32 21.36 13.76
CA LEU A 13 2.69 21.23 14.24
C LEU A 13 3.58 22.40 13.77
N GLY A 14 3.01 23.42 13.13
CA GLY A 14 3.74 24.61 12.65
C GLY A 14 4.39 24.48 11.28
N HIS A 15 4.02 23.46 10.50
CA HIS A 15 4.57 23.19 9.16
C HIS A 15 3.46 23.05 8.12
N ASP A 16 3.80 23.11 6.83
CA ASP A 16 2.85 22.83 5.73
C ASP A 16 3.46 21.88 4.70
N TYR A 17 2.63 21.44 3.78
CA TYR A 17 3.04 20.63 2.62
C TYR A 17 4.12 21.36 1.80
N GLY A 18 5.24 20.69 1.58
CA GLY A 18 6.39 21.25 0.88
C GLY A 18 7.55 21.65 1.79
N ASP A 19 7.36 21.76 3.11
CA ASP A 19 8.42 22.13 4.06
C ASP A 19 9.49 21.02 4.20
N PHE A 20 9.14 19.79 3.89
CA PHE A 20 10.02 18.63 3.99
C PHE A 20 10.10 17.87 2.66
N PRO A 21 11.26 17.25 2.36
CA PRO A 21 11.37 16.37 1.20
C PRO A 21 10.42 15.17 1.33
N ALA A 22 9.82 14.77 0.21
CA ALA A 22 8.91 13.65 0.14
C ALA A 22 9.40 12.56 -0.80
N HIS A 23 9.00 11.32 -0.53
CA HIS A 23 9.31 10.16 -1.37
C HIS A 23 8.33 10.07 -2.54
N ALA A 24 8.84 9.95 -3.77
CA ALA A 24 8.04 9.93 -5.00
C ALA A 24 7.71 8.51 -5.53
N GLY A 25 8.07 7.45 -4.82
CA GLY A 25 8.05 6.08 -5.34
C GLY A 25 6.68 5.57 -5.83
N LEU A 26 5.58 6.03 -5.22
CA LEU A 26 4.23 5.69 -5.69
C LEU A 26 3.94 6.37 -7.03
N TRP A 27 4.29 7.64 -7.16
CA TRP A 27 4.16 8.41 -8.41
C TRP A 27 5.00 7.80 -9.53
N GLU A 28 6.27 7.50 -9.26
CA GLU A 28 7.17 6.84 -10.21
C GLU A 28 6.63 5.49 -10.71
N MET A 29 6.02 4.69 -9.83
CA MET A 29 5.40 3.43 -10.23
C MET A 29 4.15 3.69 -11.07
N ALA A 30 3.36 4.70 -10.75
CA ALA A 30 2.22 5.08 -11.57
C ALA A 30 2.64 5.53 -12.98
N GLU A 31 3.73 6.27 -13.12
CA GLU A 31 4.31 6.64 -14.42
C GLU A 31 4.82 5.42 -15.20
N LYS A 32 5.60 4.53 -14.56
CA LYS A 32 6.12 3.30 -15.18
C LYS A 32 5.02 2.36 -15.68
N THR A 33 3.83 2.43 -15.10
CA THR A 33 2.68 1.56 -15.44
C THR A 33 1.63 2.24 -16.32
N THR A 34 1.91 3.42 -16.90
CA THR A 34 0.96 4.20 -17.71
C THR A 34 0.42 3.40 -18.90
N GLY A 35 1.23 2.55 -19.52
CA GLY A 35 0.86 1.78 -20.71
C GLY A 35 0.10 0.47 -20.44
N ASP A 36 -0.04 0.03 -19.18
CA ASP A 36 -0.68 -1.24 -18.85
C ASP A 36 -1.46 -1.17 -17.52
N VAL A 37 -2.79 -1.11 -17.63
CA VAL A 37 -3.69 -1.05 -16.47
C VAL A 37 -3.57 -2.29 -15.58
N LEU A 38 -3.26 -3.48 -16.11
CA LEU A 38 -3.05 -4.68 -15.32
C LEU A 38 -1.80 -4.52 -14.43
N ALA A 39 -0.70 -4.04 -15.00
CA ALA A 39 0.51 -3.73 -14.24
C ALA A 39 0.25 -2.64 -13.18
N ARG A 40 -0.54 -1.62 -13.54
CA ARG A 40 -0.92 -0.57 -12.60
C ARG A 40 -1.68 -1.10 -11.40
N MET A 41 -2.71 -1.94 -11.60
CA MET A 41 -3.50 -2.52 -10.50
C MET A 41 -2.66 -3.45 -9.62
N ALA A 42 -1.73 -4.18 -10.21
CA ALA A 42 -0.80 -5.02 -9.46
C ALA A 42 0.19 -4.23 -8.60
N LEU A 43 0.75 -3.13 -9.14
CA LEU A 43 1.96 -2.51 -8.58
C LEU A 43 1.66 -1.23 -7.79
N VAL A 44 0.56 -0.53 -8.05
CA VAL A 44 0.19 0.66 -7.27
C VAL A 44 -0.70 0.25 -6.10
N PRO A 45 -2.00 -0.07 -6.25
CA PRO A 45 -2.83 -0.37 -5.08
C PRO A 45 -2.43 -1.68 -4.41
N ARG A 46 -2.28 -2.76 -5.17
CA ARG A 46 -2.06 -4.11 -4.61
C ARG A 46 -0.66 -4.30 -4.00
N LEU A 47 0.36 -3.55 -4.44
CA LEU A 47 1.70 -3.62 -3.88
C LEU A 47 2.02 -2.42 -2.98
N LEU A 48 2.05 -1.21 -3.55
CA LEU A 48 2.60 -0.05 -2.83
C LEU A 48 1.67 0.46 -1.74
N GLU A 49 0.35 0.51 -1.97
CA GLU A 49 -0.61 0.87 -0.92
C GLU A 49 -0.69 -0.23 0.14
N ALA A 50 -0.64 -1.52 -0.26
CA ALA A 50 -0.58 -2.63 0.70
C ALA A 50 0.66 -2.58 1.62
N ARG A 51 1.78 -1.98 1.20
CA ARG A 51 2.92 -1.70 2.10
C ARG A 51 2.56 -0.68 3.18
N GLY A 52 1.60 0.21 2.90
CA GLY A 52 1.04 1.10 3.91
C GLY A 52 0.33 0.35 5.03
N LEU A 53 -0.35 -0.77 4.72
CA LEU A 53 -0.97 -1.62 5.74
C LEU A 53 0.06 -2.19 6.74
N ASP A 54 1.27 -2.47 6.26
CA ASP A 54 2.36 -3.03 7.09
C ASP A 54 3.12 -1.93 7.85
N ALA A 55 3.38 -0.79 7.19
CA ALA A 55 4.18 0.29 7.75
C ALA A 55 3.45 1.11 8.81
N THR A 56 2.14 1.27 8.67
CA THR A 56 1.35 2.17 9.52
C THR A 56 1.29 1.72 10.98
N PRO A 57 1.03 0.46 11.36
CA PRO A 57 0.93 0.06 12.76
C PRO A 57 2.19 0.33 13.61
N PRO A 58 3.42 0.05 13.15
CA PRO A 58 4.60 0.39 13.92
C PRO A 58 4.83 1.91 14.05
N ILE A 59 4.41 2.71 13.07
CA ILE A 59 4.47 4.17 13.15
C ILE A 59 3.45 4.67 14.19
N GLN A 60 2.22 4.17 14.17
CA GLN A 60 1.20 4.51 15.17
C GLN A 60 1.70 4.26 16.59
N ARG A 61 2.24 3.05 16.87
CA ARG A 61 2.80 2.73 18.19
C ARG A 61 3.89 3.70 18.65
N ARG A 62 4.76 4.16 17.75
CA ARG A 62 5.79 5.15 18.07
C ARG A 62 5.18 6.52 18.41
N LEU A 63 4.16 6.93 17.70
CA LEU A 63 3.45 8.18 17.97
C LEU A 63 2.72 8.14 19.31
N GLU A 64 2.06 7.03 19.62
CA GLU A 64 1.41 6.79 20.92
C GLU A 64 2.41 6.83 22.08
N GLN A 65 3.56 6.15 21.92
CA GLN A 65 4.63 6.18 22.92
C GLN A 65 5.24 7.57 23.11
N ALA A 66 5.24 8.40 22.08
CA ALA A 66 5.65 9.79 22.15
C ALA A 66 4.55 10.73 22.67
N GLY A 67 3.34 10.22 22.98
CA GLY A 67 2.19 11.02 23.42
C GLY A 67 1.46 11.74 22.29
N ASP A 68 1.82 11.51 21.01
CA ASP A 68 1.15 12.14 19.87
C ASP A 68 -0.07 11.33 19.40
N MET A 69 -1.09 11.34 20.25
CA MET A 69 -2.37 10.66 19.97
C MET A 69 -3.13 11.30 18.80
N ALA A 70 -2.86 12.58 18.49
CA ALA A 70 -3.51 13.26 17.37
C ALA A 70 -3.02 12.69 16.01
N SER A 71 -1.72 12.51 15.84
CA SER A 71 -1.15 11.87 14.64
C SER A 71 -1.55 10.40 14.56
N ALA A 72 -1.53 9.66 15.67
CA ALA A 72 -1.94 8.26 15.71
C ALA A 72 -3.38 8.07 15.21
N ARG A 73 -4.33 8.91 15.64
CA ARG A 73 -5.73 8.88 15.17
C ARG A 73 -5.87 9.17 13.67
N VAL A 74 -5.06 10.07 13.11
CA VAL A 74 -5.05 10.32 11.65
C VAL A 74 -4.62 9.07 10.90
N LEU A 75 -3.59 8.39 11.38
CA LEU A 75 -3.11 7.14 10.76
C LEU A 75 -4.11 5.99 10.91
N ASP A 76 -4.88 5.96 11.98
CA ASP A 76 -5.94 4.97 12.17
C ASP A 76 -7.03 5.07 11.09
N ILE A 77 -7.49 6.29 10.81
CA ILE A 77 -8.44 6.55 9.72
C ILE A 77 -7.85 6.12 8.36
N ILE A 78 -6.61 6.51 8.10
CA ILE A 78 -5.93 6.17 6.84
C ILE A 78 -5.80 4.65 6.69
N LEU A 79 -5.34 3.95 7.73
CA LEU A 79 -5.17 2.50 7.71
C LEU A 79 -6.49 1.77 7.43
N HIS A 80 -7.58 2.21 8.05
CA HIS A 80 -8.91 1.65 7.82
C HIS A 80 -9.35 1.81 6.35
N ASP A 81 -9.20 3.01 5.79
CA ASP A 81 -9.58 3.29 4.41
C ASP A 81 -8.70 2.53 3.40
N GLU A 82 -7.39 2.37 3.70
CA GLU A 82 -6.44 1.69 2.81
C GLU A 82 -6.77 0.21 2.60
N ILE A 83 -7.37 -0.47 3.56
CA ILE A 83 -7.86 -1.84 3.36
C ILE A 83 -8.83 -1.90 2.17
N GLY A 84 -9.75 -0.93 2.11
CA GLY A 84 -10.70 -0.79 1.00
C GLY A 84 -10.04 -0.47 -0.34
N HIS A 85 -9.04 0.42 -0.36
CA HIS A 85 -8.31 0.81 -1.56
C HIS A 85 -7.51 -0.37 -2.13
N VAL A 86 -6.77 -1.07 -1.28
CA VAL A 86 -6.03 -2.28 -1.66
C VAL A 86 -6.98 -3.36 -2.18
N GLY A 87 -8.11 -3.58 -1.49
CA GLY A 87 -9.13 -4.54 -1.91
C GLY A 87 -9.77 -4.19 -3.26
N LEU A 88 -9.98 -2.90 -3.54
CA LEU A 88 -10.44 -2.46 -4.87
C LEU A 88 -9.38 -2.78 -5.93
N GLY A 89 -8.11 -2.50 -5.65
CA GLY A 89 -6.99 -2.81 -6.52
C GLY A 89 -6.86 -4.31 -6.81
N ASP A 90 -7.01 -5.16 -5.78
CA ASP A 90 -6.99 -6.62 -5.94
C ASP A 90 -8.14 -7.13 -6.83
N ARG A 91 -9.36 -6.65 -6.61
CA ARG A 91 -10.51 -7.01 -7.45
C ARG A 91 -10.30 -6.64 -8.93
N TRP A 92 -9.82 -5.43 -9.20
CA TRP A 92 -9.51 -5.01 -10.58
C TRP A 92 -8.36 -5.81 -11.17
N PHE A 93 -7.32 -6.09 -10.41
CA PHE A 93 -6.22 -6.93 -10.86
C PHE A 93 -6.70 -8.33 -11.29
N ARG A 94 -7.48 -9.01 -10.43
CA ARG A 94 -8.04 -10.34 -10.73
C ARG A 94 -8.99 -10.32 -11.90
N TYR A 95 -9.85 -9.32 -12.01
CA TYR A 95 -10.74 -9.12 -13.16
C TYR A 95 -9.94 -9.01 -14.47
N LEU A 96 -8.92 -8.16 -14.49
CA LEU A 96 -8.07 -7.97 -15.67
C LEU A 96 -7.24 -9.22 -16.02
N CYS A 97 -6.84 -10.00 -15.04
CA CYS A 97 -6.22 -11.31 -15.28
C CYS A 97 -7.20 -12.26 -15.96
N SER A 98 -8.44 -12.34 -15.48
CA SER A 98 -9.49 -13.17 -16.09
C SER A 98 -9.77 -12.75 -17.53
N GLU A 99 -9.98 -11.46 -17.79
CA GLU A 99 -10.20 -10.93 -19.14
C GLU A 99 -9.07 -11.24 -20.12
N ARG A 100 -7.84 -11.35 -19.60
CA ARG A 100 -6.65 -11.66 -20.43
C ARG A 100 -6.25 -13.13 -20.41
N GLY A 101 -7.04 -14.01 -19.82
CA GLY A 101 -6.75 -15.45 -19.70
C GLY A 101 -5.46 -15.74 -18.94
N ARG A 102 -5.15 -14.94 -17.92
CA ARG A 102 -3.94 -15.06 -17.11
C ARG A 102 -4.26 -15.57 -15.70
N GLU A 103 -3.37 -16.37 -15.15
CA GLU A 103 -3.44 -16.82 -13.78
C GLU A 103 -2.92 -15.69 -12.86
N PRO A 104 -3.68 -15.25 -11.81
CA PRO A 104 -3.33 -14.08 -11.00
C PRO A 104 -1.99 -14.18 -10.27
N GLU A 105 -1.70 -15.31 -9.61
CA GLU A 105 -0.50 -15.44 -8.78
C GLU A 105 0.79 -15.42 -9.61
N SER A 106 0.84 -16.15 -10.72
CA SER A 106 1.99 -16.14 -11.61
C SER A 106 2.16 -14.78 -12.29
N THR A 107 1.06 -14.18 -12.74
CA THR A 107 1.07 -12.83 -13.33
C THR A 107 1.60 -11.78 -12.35
N TYR A 108 1.19 -11.86 -11.08
CA TYR A 108 1.69 -10.94 -10.06
C TYR A 108 3.20 -11.08 -9.85
N ARG A 109 3.70 -12.32 -9.73
CA ARG A 109 5.13 -12.59 -9.58
C ARG A 109 5.95 -12.07 -10.78
N ASP A 110 5.45 -12.28 -12.00
CA ASP A 110 6.10 -11.80 -13.22
C ASP A 110 6.18 -10.26 -13.23
N LEU A 111 5.10 -9.58 -12.86
CA LEU A 111 5.06 -8.13 -12.78
C LEU A 111 6.01 -7.59 -11.69
N LEU A 112 6.05 -8.20 -10.51
CA LEU A 112 7.00 -7.83 -9.46
C LEU A 112 8.46 -7.92 -9.96
N SER A 113 8.79 -8.99 -10.66
CA SER A 113 10.12 -9.20 -11.23
C SER A 113 10.43 -8.20 -12.34
N ARG A 114 9.53 -8.06 -13.32
CA ARG A 114 9.68 -7.18 -14.48
C ARG A 114 9.90 -5.72 -14.10
N PHE A 115 9.17 -5.23 -13.14
CA PHE A 115 9.25 -3.84 -12.67
C PHE A 115 10.25 -3.62 -11.53
N LYS A 116 11.00 -4.67 -11.14
CA LYS A 116 11.94 -4.62 -10.00
C LYS A 116 11.27 -4.03 -8.76
N ALA A 117 10.07 -4.50 -8.49
CA ALA A 117 9.21 -3.95 -7.46
C ALA A 117 9.83 -4.14 -6.06
N PRO A 118 9.62 -3.20 -5.14
CA PRO A 118 10.13 -3.31 -3.78
C PRO A 118 9.49 -4.51 -3.06
N ARG A 119 10.26 -5.12 -2.16
CA ARG A 119 9.76 -6.21 -1.32
C ARG A 119 8.70 -5.74 -0.33
N PRO A 120 7.80 -6.62 0.13
CA PRO A 120 6.93 -6.32 1.25
C PRO A 120 7.71 -5.85 2.48
N ILE A 121 7.05 -5.07 3.34
CA ILE A 121 7.58 -4.71 4.65
C ILE A 121 7.28 -5.87 5.60
N THR A 122 8.25 -6.26 6.41
CA THR A 122 8.08 -7.31 7.41
C THR A 122 8.21 -6.76 8.83
N PRO A 123 7.44 -7.26 9.80
CA PRO A 123 6.34 -8.22 9.62
C PRO A 123 5.15 -7.60 8.85
N MET A 124 4.48 -8.40 8.02
CA MET A 124 3.27 -7.99 7.33
C MET A 124 2.08 -7.89 8.28
N ASN A 125 1.16 -6.98 8.01
CA ASN A 125 -0.14 -6.93 8.66
C ASN A 125 -1.09 -7.94 7.97
N GLU A 126 -0.93 -9.22 8.31
CA GLU A 126 -1.67 -10.32 7.68
C GLU A 126 -3.18 -10.14 7.76
N ALA A 127 -3.70 -9.68 8.90
CA ALA A 127 -5.14 -9.47 9.09
C ALA A 127 -5.70 -8.45 8.07
N ALA A 128 -5.08 -7.29 7.96
CA ALA A 128 -5.48 -6.25 7.02
C ALA A 128 -5.32 -6.70 5.55
N ARG A 129 -4.26 -7.46 5.25
CA ARG A 129 -4.05 -8.00 3.91
C ARG A 129 -5.09 -9.06 3.53
N LEU A 130 -5.44 -9.97 4.44
CA LEU A 130 -6.52 -10.95 4.23
C LEU A 130 -7.86 -10.25 4.00
N GLU A 131 -8.18 -9.24 4.79
CA GLU A 131 -9.39 -8.42 4.63
C GLU A 131 -9.40 -7.68 3.28
N ALA A 132 -8.25 -7.22 2.81
CA ALA A 132 -8.06 -6.59 1.50
C ALA A 132 -8.10 -7.59 0.32
N GLY A 133 -8.25 -8.91 0.55
CA GLY A 133 -8.45 -9.91 -0.49
C GLY A 133 -7.25 -10.78 -0.84
N PHE A 134 -6.10 -10.62 -0.17
CA PHE A 134 -4.97 -11.55 -0.34
C PHE A 134 -5.34 -12.93 0.22
N SER A 135 -4.88 -14.00 -0.42
CA SER A 135 -5.00 -15.34 0.13
C SER A 135 -3.86 -15.64 1.13
N ALA A 136 -4.09 -16.59 2.03
CA ALA A 136 -3.04 -17.06 2.94
C ALA A 136 -1.83 -17.64 2.17
N ALA A 137 -2.07 -18.30 1.04
CA ALA A 137 -1.01 -18.83 0.17
C ALA A 137 -0.17 -17.70 -0.46
N GLU A 138 -0.80 -16.62 -0.91
CA GLU A 138 -0.08 -15.43 -1.43
C GLU A 138 0.76 -14.79 -0.35
N LEU A 139 0.26 -14.66 0.89
CA LEU A 139 1.02 -14.07 2.00
C LEU A 139 2.22 -14.93 2.37
N ALA A 140 2.06 -16.26 2.43
CA ALA A 140 3.16 -17.19 2.66
C ALA A 140 4.25 -17.06 1.56
N ALA A 141 3.85 -17.04 0.30
CA ALA A 141 4.78 -16.89 -0.83
C ALA A 141 5.51 -15.52 -0.83
N LEU A 142 4.88 -14.47 -0.31
CA LEU A 142 5.51 -13.15 -0.15
C LEU A 142 6.52 -13.16 1.01
N ALA A 143 6.26 -13.90 2.08
CA ALA A 143 7.14 -14.03 3.24
C ALA A 143 8.39 -14.86 2.95
N GLU A 144 8.29 -15.92 2.16
CA GLU A 144 9.41 -16.82 1.81
C GLU A 144 10.52 -16.14 0.96
N LYS A 145 10.24 -15.02 0.35
CA LYS A 145 11.19 -14.28 -0.50
C LYS A 145 11.98 -13.19 0.23
N VAL A 146 11.92 -13.19 1.55
CA VAL A 146 12.65 -12.24 2.43
C VAL A 146 14.07 -12.71 2.71
#